data_9aa8452dbd2206c12ea68c344f6fffc0
#
_entry.id   9aa8452dbd2206c12ea68c344f6fffc0
#
_cell.length_a   1.000
_cell.length_b   1.000
_cell.length_c   1.000
_cell.angle_alpha   90.00
_cell.angle_beta   90.00
_cell.angle_gamma   90.00
#
_symmetry.space_group_name_H-M   'P 1'
#
loop_
_entity.id
_entity.type
_entity.pdbx_description
1 polymer ?
#
loop_
_entity_poly.entity_id
_entity_poly.type
_entity_poly.pdbx_seq_one_letter_code
_entity_poly.pdbx_strand_id
1 'polypeptide(L)'
;MVNNDPYALEARSMHIFYRTFRAVRDVSLQIRRNEITALIGPSGCGKSTVLRSFNRMNDLIPGARTEGEVLFSGQNLYAPDVDAVQVRRRIGMVFQKPNPFPKSIYENIAFGPKINGWKGSTSEMDALVESSLRGAALWDDVKDKLQQSGLSLSGGQQQRLCIARALAVEPEIILMDEPCSALDPISTLKIEELMFELCEHYTIVIVTHNMQQAARASDHTAFFLMDEDRAGQLVEYGSTEQIFQNPSDSRTEQYISGRFG
;
A
#
# COMPACT_ATOMS: atom_id res chain seq x y z
N MET A 1 8.39 23.45 9.03
CA MET A 1 6.99 23.88 8.94
C MET A 1 6.16 22.61 8.90
N VAL A 2 5.33 22.37 9.91
CA VAL A 2 4.39 21.24 9.90
C VAL A 2 3.42 21.52 8.77
N ASN A 3 3.41 20.69 7.75
CA ASN A 3 2.49 20.82 6.62
C ASN A 3 1.08 20.54 7.17
N ASN A 4 0.24 21.55 7.29
CA ASN A 4 -1.11 21.46 7.85
C ASN A 4 -2.12 20.88 6.83
N ASP A 5 -1.63 20.28 5.75
CA ASP A 5 -2.44 19.62 4.74
C ASP A 5 -3.00 18.32 5.31
N PRO A 6 -4.33 18.15 5.41
CA PRO A 6 -4.95 16.93 5.91
C PRO A 6 -4.72 15.74 5.00
N TYR A 7 -4.25 15.96 3.77
CA TYR A 7 -4.02 14.91 2.79
C TYR A 7 -2.54 14.53 2.69
N ALA A 8 -2.27 13.23 2.71
CA ALA A 8 -0.95 12.68 2.49
C ALA A 8 -0.63 12.55 1.00
N LEU A 9 -1.63 12.12 0.22
CA LEU A 9 -1.56 11.98 -1.23
C LEU A 9 -2.81 12.57 -1.87
N GLU A 10 -2.64 13.11 -3.08
CA GLU A 10 -3.75 13.55 -3.90
C GLU A 10 -3.48 13.21 -5.36
N ALA A 11 -4.42 12.55 -6.02
CA ALA A 11 -4.46 12.39 -7.47
C ALA A 11 -5.45 13.40 -8.05
N ARG A 12 -5.06 14.10 -9.12
CA ARG A 12 -5.91 15.07 -9.85
C ARG A 12 -5.95 14.70 -11.31
N SER A 13 -7.13 14.36 -11.82
CA SER A 13 -7.35 13.94 -13.19
C SER A 13 -6.28 12.98 -13.70
N MET A 14 -5.97 11.97 -12.88
CA MET A 14 -4.90 11.01 -13.17
C MET A 14 -5.35 10.02 -14.24
N HIS A 15 -4.54 9.90 -15.29
CA HIS A 15 -4.67 8.86 -16.31
C HIS A 15 -3.41 8.00 -16.34
N ILE A 16 -3.56 6.70 -16.50
CA ILE A 16 -2.43 5.77 -16.58
C ILE A 16 -2.54 4.94 -17.84
N PHE A 17 -1.44 4.85 -18.57
CA PHE A 17 -1.35 4.13 -19.83
C PHE A 17 -0.25 3.07 -19.77
N TYR A 18 -0.48 1.94 -20.40
CA TYR A 18 0.50 0.94 -20.77
C TYR A 18 0.61 0.88 -22.29
N ARG A 19 1.65 1.52 -22.85
CA ARG A 19 1.80 1.78 -24.28
C ARG A 19 0.58 2.59 -24.81
N THR A 20 -0.25 2.00 -25.68
CA THR A 20 -1.46 2.62 -26.24
C THR A 20 -2.73 2.35 -25.42
N PHE A 21 -2.70 1.38 -24.51
CA PHE A 21 -3.86 1.01 -23.68
C PHE A 21 -3.97 1.96 -22.49
N ARG A 22 -5.14 2.59 -22.32
CA ARG A 22 -5.48 3.38 -21.15
C ARG A 22 -5.99 2.44 -20.06
N ALA A 23 -5.17 2.21 -19.05
CA ALA A 23 -5.52 1.33 -17.93
C ALA A 23 -6.37 2.03 -16.87
N VAL A 24 -6.19 3.36 -16.70
CA VAL A 24 -6.94 4.17 -15.72
C VAL A 24 -7.31 5.50 -16.38
N ARG A 25 -8.55 5.95 -16.13
CA ARG A 25 -9.11 7.18 -16.68
C ARG A 25 -9.61 8.11 -15.58
N ASP A 26 -9.13 9.36 -15.62
CA ASP A 26 -9.64 10.52 -14.86
C ASP A 26 -9.92 10.23 -13.39
N VAL A 27 -8.92 9.71 -12.69
CA VAL A 27 -9.02 9.45 -11.26
C VAL A 27 -8.60 10.69 -10.48
N SER A 28 -9.53 11.22 -9.67
CA SER A 28 -9.26 12.26 -8.68
C SER A 28 -9.59 11.71 -7.30
N LEU A 29 -8.59 11.62 -6.41
CA LEU A 29 -8.67 10.93 -5.13
C LEU A 29 -7.76 11.61 -4.11
N GLN A 30 -8.26 11.83 -2.90
CA GLN A 30 -7.51 12.41 -1.79
C GLN A 30 -7.35 11.37 -0.67
N ILE A 31 -6.12 11.07 -0.27
CA ILE A 31 -5.79 10.14 0.80
C ILE A 31 -5.44 10.95 2.05
N ARG A 32 -6.21 10.76 3.13
CA ARG A 32 -6.01 11.44 4.39
C ARG A 32 -4.82 10.90 5.15
N ARG A 33 -4.16 11.79 5.92
CA ARG A 33 -3.02 11.41 6.77
C ARG A 33 -3.48 10.54 7.93
N ASN A 34 -2.66 9.54 8.26
CA ASN A 34 -2.86 8.65 9.40
C ASN A 34 -4.25 8.01 9.41
N GLU A 35 -4.74 7.69 8.23
CA GLU A 35 -5.98 6.94 8.00
C GLU A 35 -5.72 5.80 7.02
N ILE A 36 -6.59 4.79 7.06
CA ILE A 36 -6.55 3.64 6.16
C ILE A 36 -7.56 3.87 5.04
N THR A 37 -7.09 3.96 3.80
CA THR A 37 -7.94 4.05 2.61
C THR A 37 -7.92 2.73 1.86
N ALA A 38 -9.08 2.11 1.66
CA ALA A 38 -9.25 0.91 0.84
C ALA A 38 -9.63 1.24 -0.60
N LEU A 39 -8.94 0.63 -1.56
CA LEU A 39 -9.33 0.62 -2.97
C LEU A 39 -10.00 -0.73 -3.28
N ILE A 40 -11.29 -0.71 -3.59
CA ILE A 40 -12.11 -1.89 -3.85
C ILE A 40 -12.65 -1.89 -5.29
N GLY A 41 -13.10 -3.04 -5.77
CA GLY A 41 -13.70 -3.21 -7.10
C GLY A 41 -13.30 -4.54 -7.75
N PRO A 42 -13.89 -4.90 -8.90
CA PRO A 42 -13.60 -6.16 -9.61
C PRO A 42 -12.13 -6.31 -10.00
N SER A 43 -11.71 -7.55 -10.27
CA SER A 43 -10.38 -7.80 -10.79
C SER A 43 -10.17 -7.10 -12.14
N GLY A 44 -8.99 -6.52 -12.34
CA GLY A 44 -8.64 -5.84 -13.59
C GLY A 44 -9.12 -4.37 -13.70
N CYS A 45 -9.91 -3.83 -12.77
CA CYS A 45 -10.38 -2.44 -12.83
C CYS A 45 -9.33 -1.38 -12.46
N GLY A 46 -8.04 -1.71 -12.42
CA GLY A 46 -6.97 -0.73 -12.29
C GLY A 46 -6.54 -0.35 -10.87
N LYS A 47 -7.08 -0.95 -9.80
CA LYS A 47 -6.74 -0.62 -8.39
C LYS A 47 -5.25 -0.67 -8.11
N SER A 48 -4.60 -1.81 -8.42
CA SER A 48 -3.15 -1.96 -8.23
C SER A 48 -2.34 -1.01 -9.13
N THR A 49 -2.88 -0.65 -10.29
CA THR A 49 -2.28 0.35 -11.18
C THR A 49 -2.32 1.74 -10.55
N VAL A 50 -3.46 2.13 -9.96
CA VAL A 50 -3.62 3.37 -9.18
C VAL A 50 -2.69 3.34 -7.96
N LEU A 51 -2.71 2.26 -7.17
CA LEU A 51 -1.85 2.12 -6.00
C LEU A 51 -0.36 2.32 -6.35
N ARG A 52 0.12 1.66 -7.39
CA ARG A 52 1.52 1.73 -7.86
C ARG A 52 1.89 3.07 -8.46
N SER A 53 0.94 3.92 -8.85
CA SER A 53 1.25 5.27 -9.30
C SER A 53 1.67 6.18 -8.16
N PHE A 54 1.18 5.94 -6.93
CA PHE A 54 1.52 6.74 -5.76
C PHE A 54 3.00 6.65 -5.35
N ASN A 55 3.70 5.58 -5.74
CA ASN A 55 5.14 5.46 -5.50
C ASN A 55 5.96 5.27 -6.79
N ARG A 56 5.38 5.57 -7.93
CA ARG A 56 6.05 5.49 -9.23
C ARG A 56 6.56 4.08 -9.60
N MET A 57 5.95 3.03 -9.03
CA MET A 57 6.30 1.65 -9.40
C MET A 57 5.89 1.31 -10.84
N ASN A 58 4.90 2.00 -11.41
CA ASN A 58 4.53 1.82 -12.81
C ASN A 58 5.64 2.23 -13.79
N ASP A 59 6.54 3.14 -13.39
CA ASP A 59 7.69 3.57 -14.21
C ASP A 59 8.65 2.41 -14.55
N LEU A 60 8.61 1.33 -13.78
CA LEU A 60 9.41 0.13 -14.04
C LEU A 60 8.83 -0.75 -15.16
N ILE A 61 7.62 -0.44 -15.64
CA ILE A 61 6.95 -1.18 -16.71
C ILE A 61 7.23 -0.46 -18.04
N PRO A 62 7.89 -1.12 -19.01
CA PRO A 62 8.19 -0.50 -20.30
C PRO A 62 6.93 0.03 -21.01
N GLY A 63 6.94 1.32 -21.33
CA GLY A 63 5.83 2.01 -21.98
C GLY A 63 4.70 2.44 -21.06
N ALA A 64 4.87 2.33 -19.73
CA ALA A 64 3.95 2.94 -18.79
C ALA A 64 4.16 4.47 -18.77
N ARG A 65 3.06 5.21 -18.67
CA ARG A 65 3.08 6.65 -18.42
C ARG A 65 1.88 7.08 -17.60
N THR A 66 2.08 8.08 -16.75
CA THR A 66 1.05 8.72 -15.94
C THR A 66 0.87 10.15 -16.42
N GLU A 67 -0.37 10.57 -16.67
CA GLU A 67 -0.77 11.93 -17.01
C GLU A 67 -1.65 12.49 -15.88
N GLY A 68 -1.80 13.81 -15.79
CA GLY A 68 -2.41 14.48 -14.64
C GLY A 68 -1.39 14.70 -13.52
N GLU A 69 -1.87 14.87 -12.30
CA GLU A 69 -1.00 15.14 -11.15
C GLU A 69 -1.18 14.08 -10.06
N VAL A 70 -0.07 13.69 -9.45
CA VAL A 70 -0.05 12.90 -8.22
C VAL A 70 0.79 13.69 -7.21
N LEU A 71 0.13 14.28 -6.23
CA LEU A 71 0.76 15.16 -5.26
C LEU A 71 1.04 14.39 -3.97
N PHE A 72 2.25 14.58 -3.43
CA PHE A 72 2.65 14.15 -2.11
C PHE A 72 3.15 15.35 -1.34
N SER A 73 2.46 15.71 -0.28
CA SER A 73 2.76 16.94 0.48
C SER A 73 2.86 18.18 -0.42
N GLY A 74 1.96 18.28 -1.42
CA GLY A 74 1.87 19.39 -2.35
C GLY A 74 2.86 19.39 -3.51
N GLN A 75 3.80 18.42 -3.57
CA GLN A 75 4.75 18.26 -4.67
C GLN A 75 4.27 17.19 -5.65
N ASN A 76 4.24 17.50 -6.95
CA ASN A 76 3.90 16.50 -7.96
C ASN A 76 5.02 15.47 -8.09
N LEU A 77 4.69 14.20 -7.80
CA LEU A 77 5.61 13.08 -7.83
C LEU A 77 6.20 12.79 -9.22
N TYR A 78 5.54 13.24 -10.28
CA TYR A 78 5.96 13.05 -11.67
C TYR A 78 6.64 14.28 -12.27
N ALA A 79 6.95 15.30 -11.46
CA ALA A 79 7.74 16.45 -11.93
C ALA A 79 9.15 15.99 -12.33
N PRO A 80 9.77 16.62 -13.37
CA PRO A 80 11.06 16.20 -13.92
C PRO A 80 12.23 16.20 -12.94
N ASP A 81 12.15 16.99 -11.90
CA ASP A 81 13.16 17.15 -10.85
C ASP A 81 12.97 16.20 -9.66
N VAL A 82 11.90 15.37 -9.67
CA VAL A 82 11.61 14.44 -8.59
C VAL A 82 12.27 13.08 -8.83
N ASP A 83 13.15 12.70 -7.90
CA ASP A 83 13.80 11.38 -7.92
C ASP A 83 12.85 10.27 -7.46
N ALA A 84 12.55 9.33 -8.36
CA ALA A 84 11.68 8.18 -8.09
C ALA A 84 12.22 7.26 -6.98
N VAL A 85 13.53 7.23 -6.72
CA VAL A 85 14.13 6.44 -5.64
C VAL A 85 13.74 7.06 -4.30
N GLN A 86 13.82 8.39 -4.19
CA GLN A 86 13.40 9.10 -2.98
C GLN A 86 11.90 8.98 -2.74
N VAL A 87 11.07 8.99 -3.79
CA VAL A 87 9.63 8.72 -3.69
C VAL A 87 9.38 7.34 -3.08
N ARG A 88 10.04 6.28 -3.59
CA ARG A 88 9.85 4.90 -3.11
C ARG A 88 10.39 4.67 -1.70
N ARG A 89 11.33 5.49 -1.24
CA ARG A 89 11.81 5.48 0.14
C ARG A 89 10.74 6.02 1.10
N ARG A 90 10.07 7.12 0.73
CA ARG A 90 9.04 7.78 1.55
C ARG A 90 7.68 7.10 1.45
N ILE A 91 7.40 6.42 0.33
CA ILE A 91 6.15 5.71 0.06
C ILE A 91 6.48 4.24 -0.17
N GLY A 92 6.46 3.47 0.92
CA GLY A 92 6.78 2.04 0.93
C GLY A 92 5.70 1.19 0.28
N MET A 93 6.04 -0.05 -0.11
CA MET A 93 5.08 -0.98 -0.72
C MET A 93 5.22 -2.40 -0.18
N VAL A 94 4.09 -2.99 0.15
CA VAL A 94 3.92 -4.40 0.49
C VAL A 94 3.14 -5.06 -0.65
N PHE A 95 3.69 -6.11 -1.23
CA PHE A 95 3.11 -6.79 -2.38
C PHE A 95 2.15 -7.92 -1.98
N GLN A 96 1.29 -8.30 -2.89
CA GLN A 96 0.30 -9.37 -2.75
C GLN A 96 0.95 -10.70 -2.34
N LYS A 97 2.03 -11.09 -3.02
CA LYS A 97 2.80 -12.28 -2.65
C LYS A 97 3.96 -11.86 -1.76
N PRO A 98 4.11 -12.46 -0.57
CA PRO A 98 5.30 -12.24 0.24
C PRO A 98 6.56 -12.45 -0.61
N ASN A 99 7.50 -11.52 -0.52
CA ASN A 99 8.72 -11.55 -1.31
C ASN A 99 9.97 -11.28 -0.46
N PRO A 100 10.17 -12.02 0.65
CA PRO A 100 11.40 -11.89 1.40
C PRO A 100 12.61 -12.18 0.52
N PHE A 101 13.71 -11.46 0.74
CA PHE A 101 14.96 -11.77 0.06
C PHE A 101 15.50 -13.14 0.51
N PRO A 102 16.25 -13.85 -0.34
CA PRO A 102 16.93 -15.11 0.01
C PRO A 102 18.13 -14.84 0.95
N LYS A 103 17.83 -14.23 2.06
CA LYS A 103 18.74 -13.74 3.11
C LYS A 103 18.15 -14.08 4.48
N SER A 104 18.93 -13.84 5.55
CA SER A 104 18.41 -13.99 6.92
C SER A 104 17.26 -13.01 7.22
N ILE A 105 16.50 -13.28 8.26
CA ILE A 105 15.45 -12.38 8.77
C ILE A 105 16.07 -11.02 9.07
N TYR A 106 17.21 -10.99 9.79
CA TYR A 106 17.97 -9.78 10.10
C TYR A 106 18.35 -8.99 8.84
N GLU A 107 18.95 -9.68 7.85
CA GLU A 107 19.41 -9.03 6.63
C GLU A 107 18.25 -8.53 5.74
N ASN A 108 17.07 -9.13 5.81
CA ASN A 108 15.89 -8.61 5.13
C ASN A 108 15.53 -7.21 5.64
N ILE A 109 15.60 -6.99 6.95
CA ILE A 109 15.29 -5.69 7.57
C ILE A 109 16.43 -4.69 7.31
N ALA A 110 17.66 -5.10 7.60
CA ALA A 110 18.84 -4.24 7.49
C ALA A 110 19.17 -3.82 6.04
N PHE A 111 18.60 -4.48 5.04
CA PHE A 111 18.91 -4.23 3.62
C PHE A 111 18.57 -2.80 3.19
N GLY A 112 17.34 -2.36 3.45
CA GLY A 112 16.86 -1.03 3.07
C GLY A 112 17.72 0.10 3.65
N PRO A 113 17.92 0.16 4.99
CA PRO A 113 18.82 1.12 5.62
C PRO A 113 20.23 1.10 5.02
N LYS A 114 20.84 -0.08 4.82
CA LYS A 114 22.19 -0.19 4.27
C LYS A 114 22.34 0.38 2.87
N ILE A 115 21.43 0.08 1.95
CA ILE A 115 21.49 0.63 0.58
C ILE A 115 21.18 2.13 0.53
N ASN A 116 20.46 2.65 1.54
CA ASN A 116 20.18 4.08 1.70
C ASN A 116 21.30 4.84 2.44
N GLY A 117 22.46 4.21 2.63
CA GLY A 117 23.64 4.88 3.19
C GLY A 117 23.63 4.98 4.72
N TRP A 118 23.13 3.96 5.41
CA TRP A 118 23.20 3.85 6.88
C TRP A 118 24.59 4.16 7.43
N LYS A 119 24.63 5.06 8.41
CA LYS A 119 25.87 5.51 9.05
C LYS A 119 25.93 5.19 10.55
N GLY A 120 24.90 4.55 11.07
CA GLY A 120 24.82 4.16 12.47
C GLY A 120 25.73 2.98 12.80
N SER A 121 25.92 2.74 14.10
CA SER A 121 26.64 1.58 14.64
C SER A 121 25.87 0.27 14.44
N THR A 122 26.52 -0.85 14.71
CA THR A 122 25.88 -2.17 14.71
C THR A 122 24.76 -2.22 15.74
N SER A 123 24.96 -1.67 16.94
CA SER A 123 23.94 -1.65 18.00
C SER A 123 22.72 -0.85 17.61
N GLU A 124 22.88 0.26 16.88
CA GLU A 124 21.74 1.04 16.35
C GLU A 124 20.99 0.26 15.26
N MET A 125 21.71 -0.50 14.43
CA MET A 125 21.08 -1.38 13.44
C MET A 125 20.30 -2.53 14.12
N ASP A 126 20.85 -3.11 15.18
CA ASP A 126 20.17 -4.15 15.97
C ASP A 126 18.88 -3.62 16.59
N ALA A 127 18.91 -2.41 17.16
CA ALA A 127 17.73 -1.73 17.69
C ALA A 127 16.69 -1.43 16.61
N LEU A 128 17.11 -1.00 15.41
CA LEU A 128 16.23 -0.77 14.27
C LEU A 128 15.58 -2.07 13.79
N VAL A 129 16.36 -3.16 13.72
CA VAL A 129 15.80 -4.48 13.34
C VAL A 129 14.78 -4.95 14.37
N GLU A 130 15.06 -4.84 15.65
CA GLU A 130 14.12 -5.19 16.70
C GLU A 130 12.86 -4.33 16.62
N SER A 131 12.98 -3.00 16.54
CA SER A 131 11.83 -2.10 16.48
C SER A 131 10.95 -2.36 15.24
N SER A 132 11.56 -2.59 14.08
CA SER A 132 10.84 -2.92 12.84
C SER A 132 10.08 -4.26 12.94
N LEU A 133 10.69 -5.27 13.56
CA LEU A 133 10.04 -6.56 13.78
C LEU A 133 8.93 -6.48 14.82
N ARG A 134 9.08 -5.66 15.87
CA ARG A 134 8.01 -5.37 16.83
C ARG A 134 6.87 -4.61 16.17
N GLY A 135 7.18 -3.56 15.41
CA GLY A 135 6.21 -2.80 14.63
C GLY A 135 5.46 -3.64 13.59
N ALA A 136 5.95 -4.81 13.21
CA ALA A 136 5.26 -5.77 12.34
C ALA A 136 4.70 -6.98 13.12
N ALA A 137 4.57 -6.91 14.44
CA ALA A 137 4.12 -7.98 15.32
C ALA A 137 4.80 -9.34 15.05
N LEU A 138 6.08 -9.33 14.68
CA LEU A 138 6.85 -10.53 14.30
C LEU A 138 7.98 -10.87 15.28
N TRP A 139 8.40 -9.93 16.15
CA TRP A 139 9.56 -10.07 17.01
C TRP A 139 9.53 -11.34 17.86
N ASP A 140 8.43 -11.61 18.55
CA ASP A 140 8.33 -12.75 19.46
C ASP A 140 8.39 -14.10 18.73
N ASP A 141 7.99 -14.13 17.48
CA ASP A 141 8.06 -15.32 16.62
C ASP A 141 9.49 -15.62 16.14
N VAL A 142 10.40 -14.59 16.11
CA VAL A 142 11.67 -14.73 15.37
C VAL A 142 12.93 -14.28 16.14
N LYS A 143 12.81 -13.68 17.33
CA LYS A 143 13.93 -13.09 18.08
C LYS A 143 15.09 -14.06 18.31
N ASP A 144 14.82 -15.37 18.49
CA ASP A 144 15.84 -16.39 18.74
C ASP A 144 16.38 -17.03 17.44
N LYS A 145 15.94 -16.56 16.26
CA LYS A 145 16.31 -17.14 14.95
C LYS A 145 16.55 -16.09 13.86
N LEU A 146 16.99 -14.90 14.22
CA LEU A 146 17.18 -13.77 13.30
C LEU A 146 18.17 -14.07 12.15
N GLN A 147 19.10 -15.00 12.34
CA GLN A 147 20.07 -15.43 11.34
C GLN A 147 19.55 -16.55 10.41
N GLN A 148 18.36 -17.09 10.68
CA GLN A 148 17.73 -18.05 9.77
C GLN A 148 17.18 -17.35 8.53
N SER A 149 17.01 -18.13 7.45
CA SER A 149 16.47 -17.62 6.20
C SER A 149 15.04 -17.07 6.37
N GLY A 150 14.78 -15.87 5.86
CA GLY A 150 13.42 -15.33 5.79
C GLY A 150 12.45 -16.20 4.98
N LEU A 151 12.95 -17.02 4.06
CA LEU A 151 12.14 -17.95 3.26
C LEU A 151 11.64 -19.17 4.06
N SER A 152 12.21 -19.46 5.23
CA SER A 152 11.79 -20.57 6.10
C SER A 152 10.56 -20.24 6.95
N LEU A 153 10.11 -19.01 6.95
CA LEU A 153 8.94 -18.54 7.70
C LEU A 153 7.63 -19.00 7.03
N SER A 154 6.54 -19.10 7.80
CA SER A 154 5.19 -19.32 7.26
C SER A 154 4.75 -18.14 6.38
N GLY A 155 3.75 -18.32 5.51
CA GLY A 155 3.27 -17.27 4.61
C GLY A 155 2.89 -15.98 5.36
N GLY A 156 2.15 -16.06 6.46
CA GLY A 156 1.79 -14.91 7.29
C GLY A 156 3.01 -14.25 7.96
N GLN A 157 3.98 -15.05 8.41
CA GLN A 157 5.24 -14.52 8.95
C GLN A 157 6.10 -13.86 7.87
N GLN A 158 6.15 -14.42 6.65
CA GLN A 158 6.83 -13.80 5.52
C GLN A 158 6.19 -12.46 5.15
N GLN A 159 4.86 -12.36 5.18
CA GLN A 159 4.16 -11.11 4.92
C GLN A 159 4.50 -10.05 5.98
N ARG A 160 4.47 -10.43 7.27
CA ARG A 160 4.89 -9.53 8.35
C ARG A 160 6.38 -9.15 8.25
N LEU A 161 7.25 -10.06 7.78
CA LEU A 161 8.64 -9.72 7.49
C LEU A 161 8.76 -8.68 6.35
N CYS A 162 7.94 -8.77 5.31
CA CYS A 162 7.90 -7.77 4.25
C CYS A 162 7.38 -6.41 4.76
N ILE A 163 6.42 -6.40 5.70
CA ILE A 163 5.97 -5.18 6.37
C ILE A 163 7.11 -4.60 7.22
N ALA A 164 7.77 -5.41 8.06
CA ALA A 164 8.91 -4.98 8.87
C ALA A 164 10.03 -4.38 8.02
N ARG A 165 10.31 -5.00 6.86
CA ARG A 165 11.28 -4.48 5.90
C ARG A 165 10.88 -3.11 5.34
N ALA A 166 9.59 -2.88 5.10
CA ALA A 166 9.08 -1.59 4.66
C ALA A 166 9.19 -0.53 5.77
N LEU A 167 8.90 -0.90 7.02
CA LEU A 167 9.01 -0.01 8.18
C LEU A 167 10.45 0.44 8.47
N ALA A 168 11.43 -0.44 8.21
CA ALA A 168 12.86 -0.19 8.51
C ALA A 168 13.46 1.01 7.76
N VAL A 169 12.82 1.51 6.71
CA VAL A 169 13.24 2.71 5.99
C VAL A 169 12.46 3.96 6.41
N GLU A 170 11.62 3.84 7.44
CA GLU A 170 10.80 4.91 8.02
C GLU A 170 9.99 5.67 6.95
N PRO A 171 9.10 4.98 6.22
CA PRO A 171 8.26 5.63 5.21
C PRO A 171 7.23 6.55 5.89
N GLU A 172 6.61 7.44 5.12
CA GLU A 172 5.45 8.22 5.57
C GLU A 172 4.12 7.55 5.20
N ILE A 173 4.15 6.75 4.13
CA ILE A 173 2.98 6.06 3.59
C ILE A 173 3.35 4.60 3.31
N ILE A 174 2.41 3.71 3.59
CA ILE A 174 2.53 2.28 3.28
C ILE A 174 1.42 1.89 2.30
N LEU A 175 1.81 1.48 1.10
CA LEU A 175 0.91 0.93 0.10
C LEU A 175 0.88 -0.59 0.25
N MET A 176 -0.32 -1.19 0.28
CA MET A 176 -0.51 -2.64 0.44
C MET A 176 -1.38 -3.18 -0.71
N ASP A 177 -0.78 -3.97 -1.59
CA ASP A 177 -1.47 -4.58 -2.73
C ASP A 177 -1.96 -5.98 -2.33
N GLU A 178 -3.23 -6.14 -1.97
CA GLU A 178 -3.87 -7.37 -1.53
C GLU A 178 -3.07 -8.18 -0.46
N PRO A 179 -2.65 -7.56 0.66
CA PRO A 179 -1.66 -8.14 1.57
C PRO A 179 -2.11 -9.44 2.27
N CYS A 180 -3.41 -9.75 2.25
CA CYS A 180 -3.99 -10.91 2.92
C CYS A 180 -4.51 -11.99 1.97
N SER A 181 -4.43 -11.80 0.63
CA SER A 181 -5.08 -12.67 -0.35
C SER A 181 -4.61 -14.13 -0.34
N ALA A 182 -3.40 -14.40 0.13
CA ALA A 182 -2.80 -15.74 0.20
C ALA A 182 -2.66 -16.26 1.64
N LEU A 183 -3.31 -15.61 2.62
CA LEU A 183 -3.17 -15.94 4.04
C LEU A 183 -4.41 -16.67 4.57
N ASP A 184 -4.18 -17.47 5.59
CA ASP A 184 -5.25 -18.07 6.38
C ASP A 184 -6.02 -17.00 7.20
N PRO A 185 -7.25 -17.30 7.69
CA PRO A 185 -8.05 -16.32 8.41
C PRO A 185 -7.39 -15.74 9.66
N ILE A 186 -6.61 -16.54 10.41
CA ILE A 186 -5.92 -16.08 11.62
C ILE A 186 -4.80 -15.10 11.26
N SER A 187 -4.02 -15.43 10.23
CA SER A 187 -2.97 -14.54 9.73
C SER A 187 -3.56 -13.25 9.15
N THR A 188 -4.72 -13.32 8.50
CA THR A 188 -5.44 -12.15 7.99
C THR A 188 -5.83 -11.20 9.11
N LEU A 189 -6.45 -11.71 10.18
CA LEU A 189 -6.83 -10.89 11.35
C LEU A 189 -5.61 -10.19 11.96
N LYS A 190 -4.49 -10.89 12.11
CA LYS A 190 -3.24 -10.30 12.62
C LYS A 190 -2.72 -9.16 11.75
N ILE A 191 -2.88 -9.24 10.43
CA ILE A 191 -2.49 -8.14 9.52
C ILE A 191 -3.48 -6.97 9.64
N GLU A 192 -4.78 -7.24 9.81
CA GLU A 192 -5.80 -6.21 10.02
C GLU A 192 -5.54 -5.45 11.34
N GLU A 193 -5.29 -6.17 12.45
CA GLU A 193 -4.91 -5.57 13.73
C GLU A 193 -3.63 -4.72 13.61
N LEU A 194 -2.62 -5.27 12.94
CA LEU A 194 -1.37 -4.57 12.68
C LEU A 194 -1.57 -3.28 11.89
N MET A 195 -2.47 -3.25 10.90
CA MET A 195 -2.75 -2.04 10.14
C MET A 195 -3.34 -0.93 11.01
N PHE A 196 -4.21 -1.26 11.97
CA PHE A 196 -4.73 -0.28 12.94
C PHE A 196 -3.61 0.31 13.82
N GLU A 197 -2.72 -0.54 14.35
CA GLU A 197 -1.59 -0.07 15.15
C GLU A 197 -0.66 0.83 14.33
N LEU A 198 -0.37 0.44 13.09
CA LEU A 198 0.48 1.21 12.18
C LEU A 198 -0.14 2.56 11.78
N CYS A 199 -1.47 2.62 11.67
CA CYS A 199 -2.18 3.82 11.26
C CYS A 199 -2.02 5.00 12.24
N GLU A 200 -1.66 4.75 13.50
CA GLU A 200 -1.33 5.82 14.45
C GLU A 200 -0.13 6.67 14.00
N HIS A 201 0.76 6.09 13.17
CA HIS A 201 2.00 6.73 12.76
C HIS A 201 2.16 6.85 11.23
N TYR A 202 1.47 6.00 10.46
CA TYR A 202 1.61 5.90 9.02
C TYR A 202 0.26 6.11 8.31
N THR A 203 0.29 6.67 7.14
CA THR A 203 -0.87 6.63 6.23
C THR A 203 -0.86 5.32 5.46
N ILE A 204 -1.99 4.61 5.39
CA ILE A 204 -2.07 3.31 4.73
C ILE A 204 -3.05 3.37 3.56
N VAL A 205 -2.64 2.84 2.41
CA VAL A 205 -3.54 2.61 1.26
C VAL A 205 -3.51 1.12 0.93
N ILE A 206 -4.66 0.46 1.02
CA ILE A 206 -4.78 -0.97 0.77
C ILE A 206 -5.64 -1.23 -0.47
N VAL A 207 -5.18 -2.11 -1.36
CA VAL A 207 -6.05 -2.76 -2.36
C VAL A 207 -6.54 -4.08 -1.78
N THR A 208 -7.84 -4.31 -1.85
CA THR A 208 -8.43 -5.59 -1.48
C THR A 208 -9.66 -5.92 -2.34
N HIS A 209 -9.86 -7.19 -2.61
CA HIS A 209 -11.10 -7.72 -3.20
C HIS A 209 -12.04 -8.29 -2.13
N ASN A 210 -11.60 -8.33 -0.86
CA ASN A 210 -12.40 -8.80 0.26
C ASN A 210 -13.19 -7.62 0.87
N MET A 211 -14.51 -7.59 0.60
CA MET A 211 -15.42 -6.54 1.10
C MET A 211 -15.45 -6.48 2.62
N GLN A 212 -15.42 -7.64 3.28
CA GLN A 212 -15.45 -7.68 4.75
C GLN A 212 -14.16 -7.08 5.34
N GLN A 213 -13.02 -7.32 4.71
CA GLN A 213 -11.76 -6.70 5.10
C GLN A 213 -11.82 -5.18 4.92
N ALA A 214 -12.25 -4.69 3.76
CA ALA A 214 -12.39 -3.27 3.52
C ALA A 214 -13.32 -2.61 4.55
N ALA A 215 -14.49 -3.21 4.80
CA ALA A 215 -15.47 -2.69 5.75
C ALA A 215 -14.96 -2.63 7.20
N ARG A 216 -14.09 -3.58 7.61
CA ARG A 216 -13.54 -3.60 8.98
C ARG A 216 -12.28 -2.77 9.14
N ALA A 217 -11.42 -2.77 8.14
CA ALA A 217 -10.03 -2.33 8.27
C ALA A 217 -9.74 -0.99 7.61
N SER A 218 -10.74 -0.23 7.14
CA SER A 218 -10.47 1.08 6.54
C SER A 218 -11.41 2.18 7.04
N ASP A 219 -10.89 3.42 7.07
CA ASP A 219 -11.62 4.64 7.41
C ASP A 219 -12.35 5.17 6.17
N HIS A 220 -11.69 5.10 5.02
CA HIS A 220 -12.22 5.53 3.72
C HIS A 220 -12.15 4.41 2.69
N THR A 221 -13.12 4.42 1.77
CA THR A 221 -13.19 3.43 0.69
C THR A 221 -13.39 4.12 -0.65
N ALA A 222 -12.60 3.71 -1.64
CA ALA A 222 -12.69 4.12 -3.03
C ALA A 222 -13.11 2.92 -3.90
N PHE A 223 -14.26 3.01 -4.54
CA PHE A 223 -14.76 1.97 -5.43
C PHE A 223 -14.40 2.26 -6.87
N PHE A 224 -13.76 1.27 -7.49
CA PHE A 224 -13.31 1.31 -8.89
C PHE A 224 -14.07 0.33 -9.76
N LEU A 225 -14.35 0.74 -11.00
CA LEU A 225 -14.98 -0.09 -12.01
C LEU A 225 -14.32 0.16 -13.37
N MET A 226 -14.38 -0.82 -14.27
CA MET A 226 -13.99 -0.62 -15.66
C MET A 226 -15.13 0.05 -16.42
N ASP A 227 -14.79 0.99 -17.30
CA ASP A 227 -15.70 1.54 -18.28
C ASP A 227 -15.82 0.65 -19.54
N GLU A 228 -16.59 1.11 -20.54
CA GLU A 228 -16.78 0.42 -21.81
C GLU A 228 -15.47 0.21 -22.60
N ASP A 229 -14.50 1.14 -22.46
CA ASP A 229 -13.17 1.05 -23.06
C ASP A 229 -12.21 0.19 -22.23
N ARG A 230 -12.69 -0.47 -21.17
CA ARG A 230 -11.93 -1.27 -20.22
C ARG A 230 -10.89 -0.46 -19.41
N ALA A 231 -11.03 0.85 -19.34
CA ALA A 231 -10.25 1.69 -18.46
C ALA A 231 -10.89 1.73 -17.06
N GLY A 232 -10.06 1.58 -16.02
CA GLY A 232 -10.50 1.72 -14.65
C GLY A 232 -10.81 3.18 -14.32
N GLN A 233 -11.90 3.42 -13.62
CA GLN A 233 -12.31 4.74 -13.15
C GLN A 233 -12.78 4.66 -11.70
N LEU A 234 -12.63 5.76 -10.98
CA LEU A 234 -13.21 5.94 -9.67
C LEU A 234 -14.70 6.20 -9.81
N VAL A 235 -15.52 5.34 -9.22
CA VAL A 235 -16.98 5.46 -9.24
C VAL A 235 -17.48 6.26 -8.05
N GLU A 236 -16.99 5.90 -6.86
CA GLU A 236 -17.40 6.53 -5.60
C GLU A 236 -16.25 6.49 -4.59
N TYR A 237 -16.14 7.56 -3.77
CA TYR A 237 -15.19 7.68 -2.68
C TYR A 237 -15.86 8.37 -1.49
N GLY A 238 -15.70 7.81 -0.31
CA GLY A 238 -16.26 8.35 0.91
C GLY A 238 -15.77 7.63 2.16
N SER A 239 -16.37 7.94 3.31
CA SER A 239 -16.14 7.14 4.51
C SER A 239 -16.57 5.70 4.25
N THR A 240 -15.85 4.75 4.82
CA THR A 240 -16.17 3.32 4.66
C THR A 240 -17.60 3.02 5.10
N GLU A 241 -18.06 3.63 6.19
CA GLU A 241 -19.43 3.50 6.66
C GLU A 241 -20.44 3.92 5.59
N GLN A 242 -20.25 5.11 4.98
CA GLN A 242 -21.14 5.60 3.91
C GLN A 242 -21.14 4.65 2.72
N ILE A 243 -19.96 4.24 2.24
CA ILE A 243 -19.83 3.38 1.05
C ILE A 243 -20.54 2.04 1.26
N PHE A 244 -20.44 1.44 2.46
CA PHE A 244 -21.01 0.12 2.74
C PHE A 244 -22.47 0.14 3.20
N GLN A 245 -22.93 1.22 3.83
CA GLN A 245 -24.30 1.29 4.38
C GLN A 245 -25.27 2.11 3.53
N ASN A 246 -24.78 3.16 2.87
CA ASN A 246 -25.60 4.08 2.11
C ASN A 246 -24.85 4.66 0.88
N PRO A 247 -24.43 3.81 -0.06
CA PRO A 247 -23.74 4.26 -1.26
C PRO A 247 -24.62 5.19 -2.10
N SER A 248 -24.00 6.20 -2.71
CA SER A 248 -24.69 7.19 -3.53
C SER A 248 -24.84 6.74 -4.99
N ASP A 249 -23.95 5.84 -5.45
CA ASP A 249 -23.95 5.30 -6.82
C ASP A 249 -24.54 3.88 -6.83
N SER A 250 -25.52 3.65 -7.70
CA SER A 250 -26.18 2.35 -7.82
C SER A 250 -25.23 1.20 -8.19
N ARG A 251 -24.14 1.49 -8.89
CA ARG A 251 -23.09 0.50 -9.24
C ARG A 251 -22.33 0.05 -8.00
N THR A 252 -22.08 0.97 -7.06
CA THR A 252 -21.47 0.68 -5.76
C THR A 252 -22.40 -0.23 -4.95
N GLU A 253 -23.69 0.09 -4.87
CA GLU A 253 -24.71 -0.72 -4.19
C GLU A 253 -24.77 -2.14 -4.73
N GLN A 254 -24.82 -2.28 -6.07
CA GLN A 254 -24.85 -3.58 -6.72
C GLN A 254 -23.58 -4.41 -6.41
N TYR A 255 -22.40 -3.76 -6.44
CA TYR A 255 -21.15 -4.44 -6.16
C TYR A 255 -21.07 -4.94 -4.71
N ILE A 256 -21.40 -4.10 -3.74
CA ILE A 256 -21.36 -4.42 -2.30
C ILE A 256 -22.40 -5.49 -1.94
N SER A 257 -23.58 -5.43 -2.54
CA SER A 257 -24.65 -6.42 -2.28
C SER A 257 -24.43 -7.76 -2.99
N GLY A 258 -23.33 -7.91 -3.76
CA GLY A 258 -23.06 -9.13 -4.53
C GLY A 258 -24.00 -9.35 -5.74
N ARG A 259 -24.76 -8.33 -6.13
CA ARG A 259 -25.67 -8.38 -7.30
C ARG A 259 -24.97 -7.96 -8.60
N PHE A 260 -23.68 -7.82 -8.58
CA PHE A 260 -22.86 -7.44 -9.71
C PHE A 260 -22.58 -8.70 -10.55
N GLY A 261 -23.26 -8.82 -11.68
CA GLY A 261 -23.12 -9.91 -12.65
C GLY A 261 -23.40 -9.41 -14.04
#